data_a578d8ee6d3ea98d3023a2323befa8a9
#
_entry.id   a578d8ee6d3ea98d3023a2323befa8a9
#
_cell.length_a   1.000
_cell.length_b   1.000
_cell.length_c   1.000
_cell.angle_alpha   90.00
_cell.angle_beta   90.00
_cell.angle_gamma   90.00
#
_symmetry.space_group_name_H-M   'P 1'
#
loop_
_entity.id
_entity.type
_entity.pdbx_description
1 polymer ?
#
loop_
_entity_poly.entity_id
_entity_poly.type
_entity_poly.pdbx_seq_one_letter_code
_entity_poly.pdbx_strand_id
1 'polypeptide(L)'
;MAASINDVRNTVLAIANKNNYGYISPQDFNLYAQQAQMDMFEDYFYAYNRWIQRENGRQSGTGYADITKNLLEVMDTFSKNVFLTQVNANTYSLPADYYLMNKLFYYSSALYSGTVTGTSAGNTITDSTQSAVWTNIPNSAPTPPIGSLIVNTTTLQEAFVTAVDAPGTGAIKLSADIFTIGNTYVIYSNTKIREVERVSQSKYFI
;
A
#
# COMPACT_ATOMS: atom_id res chain seq x y z
N MET A 1 -8.06 -8.32 22.17
CA MET A 1 -6.68 -8.30 22.67
C MET A 1 -5.81 -8.85 21.55
N ALA A 2 -4.83 -8.10 21.06
CA ALA A 2 -3.92 -8.60 20.01
C ALA A 2 -2.86 -9.47 20.69
N ALA A 3 -2.68 -10.71 20.22
CA ALA A 3 -1.61 -11.59 20.70
C ALA A 3 -0.29 -11.19 20.04
N SER A 4 0.79 -11.12 20.80
CA SER A 4 2.15 -10.93 20.27
C SER A 4 2.58 -12.17 19.48
N ILE A 5 3.35 -11.99 18.40
CA ILE A 5 3.92 -13.11 17.63
C ILE A 5 4.80 -14.01 18.51
N ASN A 6 5.45 -13.43 19.51
CA ASN A 6 6.25 -14.18 20.48
C ASN A 6 5.37 -15.06 21.39
N ASP A 7 4.19 -14.58 21.79
CA ASP A 7 3.25 -15.35 22.59
C ASP A 7 2.69 -16.53 21.80
N VAL A 8 2.34 -16.30 20.53
CA VAL A 8 1.91 -17.36 19.60
C VAL A 8 3.01 -18.41 19.45
N ARG A 9 4.25 -17.97 19.18
CA ARG A 9 5.40 -18.87 19.06
C ARG A 9 5.63 -19.68 20.35
N ASN A 10 5.63 -19.03 21.50
CA ASN A 10 5.83 -19.70 22.79
C ASN A 10 4.71 -20.71 23.08
N THR A 11 3.48 -20.38 22.73
CA THR A 11 2.33 -21.28 22.85
C THR A 11 2.49 -22.50 21.96
N VAL A 12 2.85 -22.32 20.68
CA VAL A 12 3.09 -23.42 19.75
C VAL A 12 4.23 -24.31 20.23
N LEU A 13 5.34 -23.70 20.69
CA LEU A 13 6.46 -24.45 21.25
C LEU A 13 6.07 -25.24 22.54
N ALA A 14 5.25 -24.64 23.40
CA ALA A 14 4.76 -25.32 24.61
C ALA A 14 3.87 -26.52 24.26
N ILE A 15 3.02 -26.38 23.22
CA ILE A 15 2.16 -27.48 22.75
C ILE A 15 3.01 -28.58 22.11
N ALA A 16 3.96 -28.21 21.24
CA ALA A 16 4.83 -29.15 20.53
C ALA A 16 5.76 -29.89 21.48
N ASN A 17 6.23 -29.24 22.55
CA ASN A 17 7.14 -29.82 23.56
C ASN A 17 6.44 -30.67 24.62
N LYS A 18 5.11 -30.70 24.63
CA LYS A 18 4.30 -31.42 25.61
C LYS A 18 4.58 -32.94 25.64
N ASN A 19 5.14 -33.50 24.58
CA ASN A 19 5.49 -34.89 24.41
C ASN A 19 7.01 -35.15 24.35
N ASN A 20 7.86 -34.22 24.75
CA ASN A 20 9.32 -34.32 24.74
C ASN A 20 9.99 -34.60 23.36
N TYR A 21 9.29 -34.44 22.25
CA TYR A 21 9.79 -34.79 20.91
C TYR A 21 9.92 -33.64 19.93
N GLY A 22 9.77 -32.38 20.33
CA GLY A 22 9.64 -31.35 19.34
C GLY A 22 10.40 -30.05 19.59
N TYR A 23 11.63 -29.95 19.11
CA TYR A 23 12.26 -28.68 18.83
C TYR A 23 11.79 -28.19 17.46
N ILE A 24 11.04 -27.10 17.40
CA ILE A 24 10.72 -26.42 16.15
C ILE A 24 11.72 -25.29 15.96
N SER A 25 12.50 -25.33 14.87
CA SER A 25 13.42 -24.24 14.55
C SER A 25 12.65 -22.95 14.25
N PRO A 26 13.26 -21.76 14.44
CA PRO A 26 12.61 -20.50 14.03
C PRO A 26 12.25 -20.45 12.53
N GLN A 27 13.01 -21.12 11.70
CA GLN A 27 12.75 -21.22 10.25
C GLN A 27 11.50 -22.07 9.98
N ASP A 28 11.40 -23.23 10.61
CA ASP A 28 10.22 -24.11 10.49
C ASP A 28 8.97 -23.42 11.03
N PHE A 29 9.08 -22.72 12.17
CA PHE A 29 7.97 -21.95 12.71
C PHE A 29 7.48 -20.89 11.70
N ASN A 30 8.38 -20.13 11.08
CA ASN A 30 8.01 -19.12 10.09
C ASN A 30 7.34 -19.75 8.86
N LEU A 31 7.85 -20.91 8.40
CA LEU A 31 7.26 -21.64 7.28
C LEU A 31 5.83 -22.09 7.60
N TYR A 32 5.61 -22.71 8.75
CA TYR A 32 4.29 -23.15 9.19
C TYR A 32 3.34 -21.98 9.45
N ALA A 33 3.85 -20.88 10.01
CA ALA A 33 3.04 -19.67 10.23
C ALA A 33 2.59 -19.05 8.89
N GLN A 34 3.48 -19.01 7.90
CA GLN A 34 3.13 -18.53 6.55
C GLN A 34 2.08 -19.43 5.90
N GLN A 35 2.24 -20.75 5.97
CA GLN A 35 1.26 -21.69 5.42
C GLN A 35 -0.10 -21.55 6.12
N ALA A 36 -0.12 -21.46 7.44
CA ALA A 36 -1.34 -21.27 8.22
C ALA A 36 -2.07 -19.96 7.87
N GLN A 37 -1.33 -18.88 7.60
CA GLN A 37 -1.92 -17.62 7.15
C GLN A 37 -2.57 -17.75 5.77
N MET A 38 -1.93 -18.46 4.84
CA MET A 38 -2.50 -18.74 3.52
C MET A 38 -3.78 -19.58 3.62
N ASP A 39 -3.76 -20.65 4.41
CA ASP A 39 -4.91 -21.52 4.62
C ASP A 39 -6.09 -20.73 5.23
N MET A 40 -5.84 -19.89 6.24
CA MET A 40 -6.87 -19.02 6.82
C MET A 40 -7.43 -18.03 5.79
N PHE A 41 -6.58 -17.42 4.96
CA PHE A 41 -7.03 -16.51 3.91
C PHE A 41 -7.91 -17.23 2.88
N GLU A 42 -7.51 -18.42 2.44
CA GLU A 42 -8.28 -19.24 1.49
C GLU A 42 -9.64 -19.64 2.06
N ASP A 43 -9.72 -19.99 3.34
CA ASP A 43 -10.97 -20.29 4.03
C ASP A 43 -11.92 -19.08 4.04
N TYR A 44 -11.42 -17.89 4.36
CA TYR A 44 -12.21 -16.65 4.32
C TYR A 44 -12.63 -16.29 2.90
N PHE A 45 -11.74 -16.44 1.92
CA PHE A 45 -12.04 -16.19 0.51
C PHE A 45 -13.11 -17.14 -0.02
N TYR A 46 -13.04 -18.43 0.33
CA TYR A 46 -14.06 -19.41 0.01
C TYR A 46 -15.41 -19.09 0.67
N ALA A 47 -15.40 -18.72 1.94
CA ALA A 47 -16.60 -18.31 2.67
C ALA A 47 -17.24 -17.06 2.04
N TYR A 48 -16.45 -16.06 1.66
CA TYR A 48 -16.91 -14.85 0.98
C TYR A 48 -17.59 -15.17 -0.35
N ASN A 49 -16.95 -15.96 -1.21
CA ASN A 49 -17.50 -16.36 -2.51
C ASN A 49 -18.81 -17.14 -2.35
N ARG A 50 -18.88 -18.04 -1.37
CA ARG A 50 -20.10 -18.81 -1.06
C ARG A 50 -21.25 -17.91 -0.61
N TRP A 51 -20.97 -16.86 0.17
CA TRP A 51 -21.97 -15.91 0.60
C TRP A 51 -22.47 -15.03 -0.56
N ILE A 52 -21.60 -14.54 -1.42
CA ILE A 52 -21.99 -13.78 -2.62
C ILE A 52 -22.87 -14.63 -3.55
N GLN A 53 -22.50 -15.87 -3.80
CA GLN A 53 -23.34 -16.77 -4.63
C GLN A 53 -24.72 -16.99 -4.00
N ARG A 54 -24.79 -17.10 -2.69
CA ARG A 54 -26.04 -17.27 -1.96
C ARG A 54 -26.90 -15.99 -1.97
N GLU A 55 -26.32 -14.81 -1.90
CA GLU A 55 -27.02 -13.54 -2.02
C GLU A 55 -27.54 -13.33 -3.45
N ASN A 56 -26.73 -13.62 -4.46
CA ASN A 56 -27.15 -13.53 -5.86
C ASN A 56 -28.28 -14.51 -6.24
N GLY A 57 -28.39 -15.62 -5.53
CA GLY A 57 -29.48 -16.59 -5.70
C GLY A 57 -30.80 -16.20 -4.98
N ARG A 58 -30.80 -15.16 -4.14
CA ARG A 58 -32.00 -14.72 -3.45
C ARG A 58 -32.77 -13.71 -4.28
N GLN A 59 -34.03 -13.98 -4.54
CA GLN A 59 -34.95 -13.04 -5.20
C GLN A 59 -35.55 -11.97 -4.27
N SER A 60 -35.42 -12.10 -2.95
CA SER A 60 -35.90 -11.14 -1.97
C SER A 60 -34.74 -10.36 -1.38
N GLY A 61 -34.79 -9.04 -1.45
CA GLY A 61 -33.77 -8.11 -0.97
C GLY A 61 -33.55 -8.04 0.57
N THR A 62 -33.98 -9.06 1.31
CA THR A 62 -33.77 -9.19 2.76
C THR A 62 -32.55 -10.03 3.09
N GLY A 63 -31.39 -9.72 2.47
CA GLY A 63 -30.09 -10.32 2.81
C GLY A 63 -29.44 -9.57 3.98
N TYR A 64 -28.83 -10.29 4.90
CA TYR A 64 -27.92 -9.69 5.89
C TYR A 64 -26.62 -9.30 5.17
N ALA A 65 -26.58 -8.11 4.58
CA ALA A 65 -25.41 -7.57 3.84
C ALA A 65 -24.14 -7.46 4.71
N ASP A 66 -24.28 -7.47 6.03
CA ASP A 66 -23.17 -7.27 6.96
C ASP A 66 -22.18 -8.45 7.00
N ILE A 67 -22.60 -9.66 6.63
CA ILE A 67 -21.71 -10.84 6.67
C ILE A 67 -20.63 -10.75 5.60
N THR A 68 -20.99 -10.38 4.37
CA THR A 68 -20.04 -10.21 3.28
C THR A 68 -19.07 -9.06 3.55
N LYS A 69 -19.56 -7.97 4.13
CA LYS A 69 -18.74 -6.84 4.54
C LYS A 69 -17.75 -7.23 5.65
N ASN A 70 -18.22 -7.95 6.67
CA ASN A 70 -17.35 -8.42 7.76
C ASN A 70 -16.26 -9.38 7.24
N LEU A 71 -16.57 -10.25 6.28
CA LEU A 71 -15.58 -11.12 5.65
C LEU A 71 -14.56 -10.33 4.84
N LEU A 72 -14.98 -9.28 4.12
CA LEU A 72 -14.07 -8.37 3.41
C LEU A 72 -13.13 -7.65 4.40
N GLU A 73 -13.63 -7.16 5.53
CA GLU A 73 -12.81 -6.51 6.55
C GLU A 73 -11.78 -7.48 7.15
N VAL A 74 -12.14 -8.74 7.36
CA VAL A 74 -11.19 -9.76 7.82
C VAL A 74 -10.14 -10.06 6.74
N MET A 75 -10.55 -10.20 5.47
CA MET A 75 -9.63 -10.44 4.35
C MET A 75 -8.67 -9.25 4.13
N ASP A 76 -9.12 -8.02 4.39
CA ASP A 76 -8.28 -6.82 4.30
C ASP A 76 -7.12 -6.83 5.31
N THR A 77 -7.22 -7.57 6.41
CA THR A 77 -6.09 -7.74 7.36
C THR A 77 -4.91 -8.47 6.75
N PHE A 78 -5.12 -9.29 5.71
CA PHE A 78 -4.08 -9.99 4.96
C PHE A 78 -3.60 -9.18 3.75
N SER A 79 -4.23 -8.06 3.42
CA SER A 79 -3.89 -7.25 2.27
C SER A 79 -2.70 -6.33 2.57
N LYS A 80 -1.91 -6.05 1.54
CA LYS A 80 -0.78 -5.14 1.59
C LYS A 80 -0.85 -4.18 0.41
N ASN A 81 -0.71 -2.90 0.69
CA ASN A 81 -0.58 -1.89 -0.35
C ASN A 81 0.87 -1.87 -0.86
N VAL A 82 1.03 -2.06 -2.16
CA VAL A 82 2.35 -2.06 -2.81
C VAL A 82 2.27 -1.20 -4.06
N PHE A 83 3.28 -0.38 -4.29
CA PHE A 83 3.44 0.33 -5.55
C PHE A 83 4.01 -0.62 -6.61
N LEU A 84 3.44 -0.57 -7.81
CA LEU A 84 3.91 -1.36 -8.94
C LEU A 84 5.01 -0.59 -9.66
N THR A 85 6.17 -1.22 -9.83
CA THR A 85 7.28 -0.63 -10.59
C THR A 85 6.99 -0.73 -12.09
N GLN A 86 7.03 0.39 -12.78
CA GLN A 86 6.87 0.42 -14.23
C GLN A 86 8.11 -0.18 -14.90
N VAL A 87 7.90 -1.17 -15.76
CA VAL A 87 8.97 -1.82 -16.54
C VAL A 87 9.03 -1.21 -17.94
N ASN A 88 7.87 -1.00 -18.57
CA ASN A 88 7.70 -0.39 -19.90
C ASN A 88 6.50 0.54 -19.89
N ALA A 89 6.27 1.25 -20.99
CA ALA A 89 5.13 2.16 -21.14
C ALA A 89 3.77 1.54 -20.75
N ASN A 90 3.61 0.23 -20.95
CA ASN A 90 2.33 -0.47 -20.77
C ASN A 90 2.43 -1.67 -19.80
N THR A 91 3.57 -1.89 -19.15
CA THR A 91 3.78 -3.04 -18.27
C THR A 91 4.36 -2.64 -16.93
N TYR A 92 3.87 -3.29 -15.88
CA TYR A 92 4.32 -3.12 -14.51
C TYR A 92 4.74 -4.47 -13.95
N SER A 93 5.77 -4.49 -13.10
CA SER A 93 6.16 -5.69 -12.37
C SER A 93 5.26 -5.88 -11.16
N LEU A 94 4.84 -7.12 -10.93
CA LEU A 94 4.17 -7.50 -9.69
C LEU A 94 5.23 -7.74 -8.59
N PRO A 95 4.87 -7.51 -7.31
CA PRO A 95 5.76 -7.83 -6.20
C PRO A 95 6.07 -9.33 -6.14
N ALA A 96 7.22 -9.69 -5.58
CA ALA A 96 7.67 -11.09 -5.51
C ALA A 96 6.77 -11.96 -4.61
N ASP A 97 6.07 -11.34 -3.66
CA ASP A 97 5.12 -11.96 -2.74
C ASP A 97 3.66 -11.88 -3.23
N TYR A 98 3.46 -11.62 -4.53
CA TYR A 98 2.13 -11.54 -5.12
C TYR A 98 1.40 -12.88 -5.09
N TYR A 99 0.20 -12.87 -4.53
CA TYR A 99 -0.72 -14.00 -4.54
C TYR A 99 -2.03 -13.66 -5.26
N LEU A 100 -2.73 -12.62 -4.81
CA LEU A 100 -4.00 -12.18 -5.37
C LEU A 100 -4.08 -10.65 -5.39
N MET A 101 -4.61 -10.09 -6.46
CA MET A 101 -4.87 -8.65 -6.57
C MET A 101 -6.32 -8.36 -6.18
N ASN A 102 -6.51 -7.60 -5.10
CA ASN A 102 -7.82 -7.14 -4.69
C ASN A 102 -8.26 -5.95 -5.54
N LYS A 103 -7.53 -4.84 -5.46
CA LYS A 103 -7.83 -3.61 -6.18
C LYS A 103 -6.57 -2.97 -6.73
N LEU A 104 -6.70 -2.30 -7.86
CA LEU A 104 -5.64 -1.51 -8.46
C LEU A 104 -6.06 -0.04 -8.43
N PHE A 105 -5.17 0.83 -7.95
CA PHE A 105 -5.40 2.27 -7.91
C PHE A 105 -4.34 2.99 -8.74
N TYR A 106 -4.70 4.14 -9.27
CA TYR A 106 -3.75 5.04 -9.89
C TYR A 106 -3.98 6.49 -9.45
N TYR A 107 -2.92 7.26 -9.46
CA TYR A 107 -2.97 8.69 -9.21
C TYR A 107 -3.30 9.41 -10.51
N SER A 108 -4.46 10.07 -10.57
CA SER A 108 -5.02 10.55 -11.84
C SER A 108 -4.44 11.87 -12.33
N SER A 109 -3.70 12.62 -11.51
CA SER A 109 -3.06 13.85 -11.94
C SER A 109 -1.83 14.20 -11.12
N ALA A 110 -0.75 14.56 -11.81
CA ALA A 110 0.40 15.19 -11.20
C ALA A 110 0.03 16.60 -10.71
N LEU A 111 0.51 16.95 -9.51
CA LEU A 111 0.42 18.30 -8.96
C LEU A 111 1.61 19.15 -9.37
N TYR A 112 2.81 18.57 -9.19
CA TYR A 112 4.08 19.24 -9.44
C TYR A 112 5.06 18.28 -10.08
N SER A 113 5.95 18.83 -10.86
CA SER A 113 7.14 18.14 -11.38
C SER A 113 8.31 19.11 -11.41
N GLY A 114 9.51 18.60 -11.23
CA GLY A 114 10.69 19.44 -11.21
C GLY A 114 11.97 18.64 -11.04
N THR A 115 13.02 19.37 -10.64
CA THR A 115 14.35 18.80 -10.38
C THR A 115 14.80 19.21 -8.99
N VAL A 116 15.33 18.26 -8.24
CA VAL A 116 15.87 18.51 -6.89
C VAL A 116 17.12 19.36 -7.00
N THR A 117 17.08 20.55 -6.41
CA THR A 117 18.21 21.50 -6.39
C THR A 117 19.06 21.38 -5.13
N GLY A 118 18.53 20.78 -4.07
CA GLY A 118 19.24 20.54 -2.82
C GLY A 118 18.63 19.40 -2.02
N THR A 119 19.47 18.77 -1.20
CA THR A 119 19.05 17.76 -0.21
C THR A 119 19.65 18.13 1.13
N SER A 120 18.94 17.86 2.22
CA SER A 120 19.45 18.03 3.58
C SER A 120 19.12 16.82 4.45
N ALA A 121 19.78 16.75 5.61
CA ALA A 121 19.56 15.67 6.57
C ALA A 121 18.07 15.53 6.92
N GLY A 122 17.63 14.29 7.13
CA GLY A 122 16.25 14.00 7.52
C GLY A 122 15.26 13.90 6.34
N ASN A 123 15.72 13.39 5.22
CA ASN A 123 14.91 13.11 4.02
C ASN A 123 14.25 14.36 3.43
N THR A 124 14.92 15.50 3.53
CA THR A 124 14.41 16.78 3.01
C THR A 124 15.01 17.06 1.65
N ILE A 125 14.16 17.37 0.68
CA ILE A 125 14.55 17.85 -0.65
C ILE A 125 14.14 19.30 -0.82
N THR A 126 14.89 20.01 -1.66
CA THR A 126 14.61 21.39 -2.02
C THR A 126 14.54 21.53 -3.54
N ASP A 127 13.54 22.26 -4.00
CA ASP A 127 13.46 22.73 -5.38
C ASP A 127 13.31 24.27 -5.33
N SER A 128 14.35 24.98 -5.69
CA SER A 128 14.36 26.44 -5.68
C SER A 128 13.32 27.07 -6.63
N THR A 129 12.89 26.33 -7.67
CA THR A 129 11.86 26.79 -8.61
C THR A 129 10.46 26.73 -7.99
N GLN A 130 10.29 25.92 -6.93
CA GLN A 130 9.03 25.73 -6.22
C GLN A 130 8.91 26.57 -4.94
N SER A 131 9.88 27.41 -4.64
CA SER A 131 9.95 28.19 -3.40
C SER A 131 8.74 29.10 -3.13
N ALA A 132 8.09 29.57 -4.19
CA ALA A 132 6.85 30.36 -4.10
C ALA A 132 5.57 29.49 -4.00
N VAL A 133 5.67 28.21 -4.36
CA VAL A 133 4.52 27.31 -4.51
C VAL A 133 4.41 26.35 -3.34
N TRP A 134 5.54 25.79 -2.89
CA TRP A 134 5.56 24.92 -1.73
C TRP A 134 5.55 25.75 -0.46
N THR A 135 4.41 25.75 0.19
CA THR A 135 4.16 26.62 1.33
C THR A 135 3.42 25.89 2.45
N ASN A 136 3.80 26.22 3.68
CA ASN A 136 3.06 25.84 4.87
C ASN A 136 2.65 27.15 5.57
N ILE A 137 1.56 27.75 5.10
CA ILE A 137 1.03 29.00 5.65
C ILE A 137 0.12 28.65 6.84
N PRO A 138 0.27 29.29 8.01
CA PRO A 138 -0.62 29.11 9.14
C PRO A 138 -2.08 29.28 8.73
N ASN A 139 -2.94 28.36 9.14
CA ASN A 139 -4.38 28.29 8.82
C ASN A 139 -4.73 27.96 7.35
N SER A 140 -3.77 27.51 6.55
CA SER A 140 -3.98 26.97 5.21
C SER A 140 -3.45 25.55 5.12
N ALA A 141 -4.03 24.76 4.21
CA ALA A 141 -3.49 23.44 3.95
C ALA A 141 -2.09 23.55 3.33
N PRO A 142 -1.10 22.75 3.77
CA PRO A 142 0.24 22.76 3.20
C PRO A 142 0.19 22.37 1.72
N THR A 143 1.07 22.96 0.94
CA THR A 143 1.22 22.71 -0.49
C THR A 143 2.64 22.26 -0.81
N PRO A 144 2.88 21.03 -1.33
CA PRO A 144 1.90 19.98 -1.62
C PRO A 144 1.25 19.41 -0.35
N PRO A 145 0.04 18.85 -0.45
CA PRO A 145 -0.64 18.24 0.71
C PRO A 145 0.21 17.15 1.36
N ILE A 146 0.21 17.09 2.69
CA ILE A 146 0.85 16.00 3.44
C ILE A 146 0.19 14.67 3.04
N GLY A 147 1.00 13.62 2.86
CA GLY A 147 0.56 12.33 2.33
C GLY A 147 0.53 12.25 0.80
N SER A 148 0.88 13.33 0.07
CA SER A 148 1.06 13.27 -1.37
C SER A 148 2.19 12.31 -1.73
N LEU A 149 2.01 11.52 -2.79
CA LEU A 149 3.04 10.64 -3.32
C LEU A 149 4.05 11.44 -4.14
N ILE A 150 5.33 11.27 -3.86
CA ILE A 150 6.41 11.76 -4.71
C ILE A 150 7.18 10.58 -5.31
N VAL A 151 7.37 10.63 -6.62
CA VAL A 151 8.11 9.63 -7.38
C VAL A 151 9.39 10.25 -7.91
N ASN A 152 10.52 9.64 -7.62
CA ASN A 152 11.78 9.96 -8.25
C ASN A 152 11.78 9.33 -9.66
N THR A 153 11.63 10.15 -10.68
CA THR A 153 11.55 9.66 -12.07
C THR A 153 12.90 9.24 -12.63
N THR A 154 14.01 9.57 -11.95
CA THR A 154 15.36 9.12 -12.32
C THR A 154 15.65 7.70 -11.81
N THR A 155 15.26 7.40 -10.55
CA THR A 155 15.55 6.10 -9.92
C THR A 155 14.33 5.19 -9.79
N LEU A 156 13.13 5.69 -10.11
CA LEU A 156 11.82 5.03 -9.97
C LEU A 156 11.49 4.64 -8.52
N GLN A 157 12.07 5.33 -7.56
CA GLN A 157 11.76 5.19 -6.14
C GLN A 157 10.63 6.11 -5.71
N GLU A 158 9.94 5.77 -4.64
CA GLU A 158 8.74 6.45 -4.17
C GLU A 158 8.82 6.77 -2.68
N ALA A 159 8.25 7.92 -2.30
CA ALA A 159 8.10 8.35 -0.92
C ALA A 159 6.83 9.19 -0.76
N PHE A 160 6.47 9.48 0.47
CA PHE A 160 5.35 10.38 0.79
C PHE A 160 5.86 11.69 1.37
N VAL A 161 5.16 12.78 1.06
CA VAL A 161 5.38 14.06 1.69
C VAL A 161 4.90 13.99 3.14
N THR A 162 5.81 14.18 4.09
CA THR A 162 5.51 14.16 5.54
C THR A 162 5.40 15.54 6.16
N ALA A 163 6.10 16.52 5.59
CA ALA A 163 6.01 17.90 5.98
C ALA A 163 6.39 18.83 4.83
N VAL A 164 5.95 20.07 4.92
CA VAL A 164 6.33 21.17 4.03
C VAL A 164 6.93 22.26 4.90
N ASP A 165 8.08 22.78 4.52
CA ASP A 165 8.78 23.82 5.26
C ASP A 165 8.12 25.20 5.12
N ALA A 166 8.70 26.19 5.80
CA ALA A 166 8.23 27.57 5.77
C ALA A 166 8.18 28.13 4.33
N PRO A 167 7.28 29.09 4.07
CA PRO A 167 7.18 29.74 2.77
C PRO A 167 8.52 30.31 2.30
N GLY A 168 8.82 30.15 1.04
CA GLY A 168 10.04 30.67 0.42
C GLY A 168 11.25 29.74 0.44
N THR A 169 11.18 28.59 1.11
CA THR A 169 12.29 27.62 1.15
C THR A 169 12.26 26.67 -0.04
N GLY A 170 11.07 26.37 -0.58
CA GLY A 170 10.89 25.33 -1.60
C GLY A 170 11.32 23.94 -1.10
N ALA A 171 11.22 23.68 0.20
CA ALA A 171 11.67 22.44 0.83
C ALA A 171 10.50 21.62 1.35
N ILE A 172 10.58 20.31 1.13
CA ILE A 172 9.63 19.33 1.65
C ILE A 172 10.38 18.17 2.28
N LYS A 173 9.78 17.61 3.32
CA LYS A 173 10.28 16.43 4.02
C LYS A 173 9.54 15.18 3.56
N LEU A 174 10.27 14.11 3.37
CA LEU A 174 9.76 12.85 2.83
C LEU A 174 9.80 11.72 3.87
N SER A 175 9.04 10.67 3.61
CA SER A 175 9.05 9.45 4.42
C SER A 175 10.31 8.61 4.26
N ALA A 176 11.04 8.76 3.15
CA ALA A 176 12.27 8.05 2.85
C ALA A 176 13.27 8.95 2.09
N ASP A 177 14.56 8.65 2.25
CA ASP A 177 15.63 9.31 1.52
C ASP A 177 15.86 8.59 0.18
N ILE A 178 15.26 9.13 -0.87
CA ILE A 178 15.29 8.55 -2.22
C ILE A 178 15.84 9.49 -3.28
N PHE A 179 16.30 10.68 -2.89
CA PHE A 179 16.74 11.72 -3.83
C PHE A 179 18.19 12.12 -3.65
N THR A 180 18.82 12.39 -4.77
CA THR A 180 20.08 13.13 -4.86
C THR A 180 19.85 14.40 -5.68
N ILE A 181 20.74 15.38 -5.51
CA ILE A 181 20.70 16.62 -6.29
C ILE A 181 20.77 16.28 -7.78
N GLY A 182 19.88 16.90 -8.57
CA GLY A 182 19.75 16.66 -10.00
C GLY A 182 18.73 15.59 -10.38
N ASN A 183 18.19 14.81 -9.41
CA ASN A 183 17.09 13.89 -9.73
C ASN A 183 15.82 14.65 -10.09
N THR A 184 15.08 14.11 -11.03
CA THR A 184 13.76 14.61 -11.41
C THR A 184 12.67 13.92 -10.60
N TYR A 185 11.58 14.64 -10.35
CA TYR A 185 10.47 14.14 -9.56
C TYR A 185 9.10 14.52 -10.15
N VAL A 186 8.09 13.76 -9.74
CA VAL A 186 6.67 14.10 -9.93
C VAL A 186 5.94 13.89 -8.61
N ILE A 187 5.11 14.85 -8.21
CA ILE A 187 4.27 14.77 -7.02
C ILE A 187 2.82 14.58 -7.44
N TYR A 188 2.16 13.58 -6.86
CA TYR A 188 0.76 13.27 -7.08
C TYR A 188 -0.08 13.57 -5.84
N SER A 189 -1.29 14.10 -6.05
CA SER A 189 -2.20 14.37 -4.95
C SER A 189 -2.71 13.09 -4.31
N ASN A 190 -2.71 13.04 -2.98
CA ASN A 190 -3.33 11.99 -2.19
C ASN A 190 -4.88 11.98 -2.27
N THR A 191 -5.49 13.06 -2.77
CA THR A 191 -6.95 13.20 -2.89
C THR A 191 -7.49 12.78 -4.27
N LYS A 192 -6.63 12.52 -5.24
CA LYS A 192 -7.00 12.18 -6.62
C LYS A 192 -6.59 10.76 -7.00
N ILE A 193 -6.87 9.82 -6.10
CA ILE A 193 -6.67 8.40 -6.34
C ILE A 193 -7.94 7.84 -6.99
N ARG A 194 -7.78 7.09 -8.07
CA ARG A 194 -8.87 6.42 -8.77
C ARG A 194 -8.62 4.92 -8.85
N GLU A 195 -9.70 4.15 -8.69
CA GLU A 195 -9.67 2.71 -8.90
C GLU A 195 -9.64 2.40 -10.39
N VAL A 196 -8.81 1.43 -10.79
CA VAL A 196 -8.75 0.90 -12.16
C VAL A 196 -9.72 -0.25 -12.28
N GLU A 197 -10.75 -0.08 -13.10
CA GLU A 197 -11.67 -1.17 -13.41
C GLU A 197 -11.01 -2.14 -14.40
N ARG A 198 -11.09 -3.44 -14.09
CA ARG A 198 -10.67 -4.49 -15.02
C ARG A 198 -11.66 -4.59 -16.17
N VAL A 199 -11.26 -4.16 -17.35
CA VAL A 199 -12.06 -4.26 -18.56
C VAL A 199 -11.75 -5.55 -19.30
N SER A 200 -12.78 -6.30 -19.71
CA SER A 200 -12.59 -7.47 -20.56
C SER A 200 -12.09 -7.07 -21.96
N GLN A 201 -11.29 -7.93 -22.57
CA GLN A 201 -10.67 -7.69 -23.88
C GLN A 201 -11.67 -7.32 -24.98
N SER A 202 -12.92 -7.76 -24.86
CA SER A 202 -14.02 -7.43 -25.79
C SER A 202 -14.48 -5.97 -25.75
N LYS A 203 -14.11 -5.19 -24.73
CA LYS A 203 -14.43 -3.76 -24.63
C LYS A 203 -13.39 -2.85 -25.28
N TYR A 204 -12.26 -3.37 -25.78
CA TYR A 204 -11.21 -2.58 -26.40
C TYR A 204 -11.37 -2.33 -27.90
N PHE A 205 -12.42 -2.87 -28.51
CA PHE A 205 -12.65 -2.82 -29.97
C PHE A 205 -13.92 -2.04 -30.35
N ILE A 206 -14.09 -0.85 -29.76
CA ILE A 206 -15.13 0.09 -30.23
C ILE A 206 -14.45 1.36 -30.72
#